data_292aea2f779973ac03257354f23f682f
#
_entry.id   292aea2f779973ac03257354f23f682f
#
_cell.length_a   1.000
_cell.length_b   1.000
_cell.length_c   1.000
_cell.angle_alpha   90.00
_cell.angle_beta   90.00
_cell.angle_gamma   90.00
#
_symmetry.space_group_name_H-M   'P 1'
#
loop_
_entity.id
_entity.type
_entity.pdbx_description
1 polymer ?
#
loop_
_entity_poly.entity_id
_entity_poly.type
_entity_poly.pdbx_seq_one_letter_code
_entity_poly.pdbx_strand_id
1 'polypeptide(L)'
;MVSTPAYDPPSAPSSDAAPAAAARHTGTIIAACLAVCLAQIGLVLPAAINGVMQRTLQTSGGELTWISDAFLVPAAVLALTFGVVGDLYGRKKLVVGAALLSAVGYLVSATSDSAAQLITGQAISGIGAAALFPASLSMIIAGTPTPAARAKGLASWTTALSLGALIAPLMSGGIVEHVSFQWAFGVTGVLAVITAVGAWLLATESSAPEGRSLDWPGQITIAVAMLTLLYGIIQGPSDGWGSAPVVASFVAFAVFIVAFVLLENRSAAPMLRLELFRIPAFAASAAMAVIGMFGFLGGAYDLSIRLGVIQHQSPFQAAVPFVIVQGITPFIWPLLVRLLHRVGPGPMLVTGFVSLAVAQLWLRAVPIDETGLVPLLGPLVLNGVGFGLVVAALTAAAVNVVPPTLTGMASATTSLVRDLGQTLGPAIVGAVALGMATSQLTGGLADAGLTPKEHGIASAVLHEGGPIALHTADLGPLSAKLAPYTTDALAHGYSNGLILTAAACTAAAVIAAVFVGFRPSSTRPAEAAGSPA
;
A
#
# COMPACT_ATOMS: atom_id res chain seq x y z
N MET A 1 8.22 -16.53 -68.87
CA MET A 1 7.84 -17.37 -67.72
C MET A 1 8.78 -17.03 -66.57
N VAL A 2 8.33 -16.22 -65.59
CA VAL A 2 9.08 -15.88 -64.42
C VAL A 2 8.67 -16.89 -63.35
N SER A 3 9.61 -17.73 -62.91
CA SER A 3 9.39 -18.70 -61.85
C SER A 3 9.30 -17.96 -60.51
N THR A 4 8.14 -18.02 -59.86
CA THR A 4 7.94 -17.62 -58.46
C THR A 4 8.79 -18.51 -57.55
N PRO A 5 9.59 -17.97 -56.60
CA PRO A 5 10.29 -18.79 -55.62
C PRO A 5 9.26 -19.49 -54.70
N ALA A 6 9.49 -20.78 -54.47
CA ALA A 6 8.67 -21.59 -53.58
C ALA A 6 8.81 -21.04 -52.14
N TYR A 7 7.67 -20.81 -51.49
CA TYR A 7 7.61 -20.47 -50.07
C TYR A 7 7.97 -21.73 -49.26
N ASP A 8 9.16 -21.73 -48.67
CA ASP A 8 9.53 -22.73 -47.65
C ASP A 8 8.85 -22.37 -46.33
N PRO A 9 7.96 -23.22 -45.80
CA PRO A 9 7.37 -22.97 -44.50
C PRO A 9 8.48 -23.05 -43.42
N PRO A 10 8.45 -22.20 -42.38
CA PRO A 10 9.43 -22.23 -41.30
C PRO A 10 9.44 -23.62 -40.66
N SER A 11 10.62 -24.22 -40.57
CA SER A 11 10.86 -25.53 -39.96
C SER A 11 10.27 -25.58 -38.56
N ALA A 12 9.50 -26.62 -38.26
CA ALA A 12 8.97 -26.88 -36.91
C ALA A 12 10.10 -26.90 -35.89
N PRO A 13 9.94 -26.28 -34.71
CA PRO A 13 10.97 -26.27 -33.67
C PRO A 13 11.34 -27.71 -33.31
N SER A 14 12.65 -27.97 -33.13
CA SER A 14 13.17 -29.26 -32.72
C SER A 14 12.55 -29.74 -31.42
N SER A 15 12.31 -31.03 -31.24
CA SER A 15 11.67 -31.65 -30.06
C SER A 15 12.34 -31.26 -28.73
N ASP A 16 13.61 -30.88 -28.73
CA ASP A 16 14.39 -30.45 -27.55
C ASP A 16 14.20 -28.97 -27.21
N ALA A 17 13.70 -28.15 -28.13
CA ALA A 17 13.47 -26.72 -27.88
C ALA A 17 12.22 -26.45 -27.02
N ALA A 18 11.22 -27.31 -27.09
CA ALA A 18 9.95 -27.16 -26.36
C ALA A 18 10.11 -27.34 -24.84
N PRO A 19 10.83 -28.34 -24.29
CA PRO A 19 11.08 -28.48 -22.86
C PRO A 19 11.93 -27.34 -22.30
N ALA A 20 12.94 -26.87 -23.01
CA ALA A 20 13.80 -25.76 -22.61
C ALA A 20 13.04 -24.42 -22.57
N ALA A 21 12.14 -24.16 -23.50
CA ALA A 21 11.26 -23.00 -23.53
C ALA A 21 10.26 -23.03 -22.34
N ALA A 22 9.67 -24.19 -22.04
CA ALA A 22 8.77 -24.38 -20.92
C ALA A 22 9.48 -24.16 -19.56
N ALA A 23 10.72 -24.65 -19.41
CA ALA A 23 11.52 -24.46 -18.20
C ALA A 23 11.88 -22.97 -17.99
N ARG A 24 12.29 -22.25 -19.03
CA ARG A 24 12.55 -20.80 -18.97
C ARG A 24 11.31 -19.99 -18.61
N HIS A 25 10.17 -20.39 -19.10
CA HIS A 25 8.89 -19.76 -18.78
C HIS A 25 8.54 -19.94 -17.31
N THR A 26 8.64 -21.16 -16.77
CA THR A 26 8.39 -21.45 -15.35
C THR A 26 9.35 -20.70 -14.46
N GLY A 27 10.64 -20.63 -14.82
CA GLY A 27 11.65 -19.86 -14.08
C GLY A 27 11.31 -18.37 -13.99
N THR A 28 10.85 -17.77 -15.07
CA THR A 28 10.42 -16.36 -15.09
C THR A 28 9.21 -16.11 -14.17
N ILE A 29 8.23 -17.02 -14.14
CA ILE A 29 7.07 -16.93 -13.25
C ILE A 29 7.53 -17.01 -11.78
N ILE A 30 8.42 -17.94 -11.44
CA ILE A 30 8.94 -18.09 -10.08
C ILE A 30 9.66 -16.80 -9.65
N ALA A 31 10.54 -16.26 -10.48
CA ALA A 31 11.25 -15.01 -10.20
C ALA A 31 10.30 -13.84 -9.98
N ALA A 32 9.26 -13.72 -10.79
CA ALA A 32 8.23 -12.68 -10.64
C ALA A 32 7.40 -12.86 -9.36
N CYS A 33 7.08 -14.10 -8.99
CA CYS A 33 6.39 -14.42 -7.74
C CYS A 33 7.24 -14.09 -6.50
N LEU A 34 8.54 -14.38 -6.53
CA LEU A 34 9.46 -13.99 -5.45
C LEU A 34 9.54 -12.47 -5.31
N ALA A 35 9.63 -11.75 -6.44
CA ALA A 35 9.72 -10.30 -6.45
C ALA A 35 8.49 -9.62 -5.84
N VAL A 36 7.27 -10.03 -6.23
CA VAL A 36 6.04 -9.45 -5.68
C VAL A 36 5.80 -9.85 -4.23
N CYS A 37 6.16 -11.08 -3.84
CA CYS A 37 6.07 -11.54 -2.47
C CYS A 37 6.98 -10.70 -1.55
N LEU A 38 8.24 -10.46 -1.96
CA LEU A 38 9.17 -9.61 -1.23
C LEU A 38 8.64 -8.18 -1.07
N ALA A 39 8.16 -7.57 -2.15
CA ALA A 39 7.61 -6.21 -2.10
C ALA A 39 6.42 -6.12 -1.16
N GLN A 40 5.56 -7.14 -1.15
CA GLN A 40 4.39 -7.18 -0.27
C GLN A 40 4.77 -7.43 1.20
N ILE A 41 5.80 -8.24 1.47
CA ILE A 41 6.34 -8.40 2.83
C ILE A 41 6.80 -7.05 3.36
N GLY A 42 7.60 -6.30 2.59
CA GLY A 42 8.09 -4.99 3.01
C GLY A 42 7.01 -3.96 3.31
N LEU A 43 5.91 -4.01 2.56
CA LEU A 43 4.76 -3.12 2.75
C LEU A 43 4.04 -3.39 4.07
N VAL A 44 3.86 -4.65 4.45
CA VAL A 44 3.03 -5.05 5.60
C VAL A 44 3.83 -5.16 6.91
N LEU A 45 5.13 -5.46 6.82
CA LEU A 45 5.99 -5.75 7.97
C LEU A 45 5.98 -4.65 9.05
N PRO A 46 6.15 -3.34 8.74
CA PRO A 46 6.19 -2.31 9.78
C PRO A 46 4.90 -2.24 10.61
N ALA A 47 3.74 -2.37 9.97
CA ALA A 47 2.45 -2.30 10.64
C ALA A 47 2.28 -3.37 11.72
N ALA A 48 2.85 -4.56 11.53
CA ALA A 48 2.74 -5.66 12.50
C ALA A 48 3.60 -5.48 13.76
N ILE A 49 4.64 -4.62 13.71
CA ILE A 49 5.62 -4.47 14.79
C ILE A 49 5.80 -3.02 15.28
N ASN A 50 4.89 -2.11 14.92
CA ASN A 50 4.92 -0.70 15.32
C ASN A 50 5.12 -0.51 16.83
N GLY A 51 4.40 -1.29 17.67
CA GLY A 51 4.52 -1.17 19.12
C GLY A 51 5.91 -1.54 19.67
N VAL A 52 6.62 -2.48 19.03
CA VAL A 52 7.99 -2.84 19.45
C VAL A 52 8.98 -1.79 18.98
N MET A 53 8.87 -1.33 17.75
CA MET A 53 9.71 -0.25 17.22
C MET A 53 9.57 1.01 18.09
N GLN A 54 8.34 1.35 18.46
CA GLN A 54 8.06 2.48 19.34
C GLN A 54 8.77 2.35 20.68
N ARG A 55 8.62 1.21 21.36
CA ARG A 55 9.25 1.00 22.69
C ARG A 55 10.77 0.95 22.63
N THR A 56 11.32 0.32 21.58
CA THR A 56 12.77 0.15 21.46
C THR A 56 13.48 1.43 21.06
N LEU A 57 12.91 2.19 20.11
CA LEU A 57 13.51 3.41 19.58
C LEU A 57 12.95 4.68 20.25
N GLN A 58 11.99 4.55 21.17
CA GLN A 58 11.31 5.67 21.85
C GLN A 58 10.74 6.70 20.87
N THR A 59 10.14 6.20 19.78
CA THR A 59 9.65 7.05 18.69
C THR A 59 8.41 7.83 19.10
N SER A 60 8.30 9.04 18.58
CA SER A 60 7.08 9.83 18.59
C SER A 60 6.02 9.23 17.63
N GLY A 61 4.77 9.68 17.75
CA GLY A 61 3.72 9.26 16.83
C GLY A 61 3.96 9.67 15.38
N GLY A 62 4.56 10.84 15.15
CA GLY A 62 4.95 11.30 13.83
C GLY A 62 6.04 10.41 13.21
N GLU A 63 7.06 10.03 13.99
CA GLU A 63 8.12 9.13 13.51
C GLU A 63 7.57 7.74 13.17
N LEU A 64 6.63 7.18 13.95
CA LEU A 64 5.97 5.92 13.61
C LEU A 64 5.22 6.00 12.28
N THR A 65 4.54 7.11 12.03
CA THR A 65 3.87 7.35 10.76
C THR A 65 4.89 7.43 9.62
N TRP A 66 6.00 8.17 9.82
CA TRP A 66 7.08 8.25 8.85
C TRP A 66 7.75 6.90 8.56
N ILE A 67 7.94 6.02 9.54
CA ILE A 67 8.49 4.68 9.32
C ILE A 67 7.64 3.89 8.32
N SER A 68 6.32 3.99 8.41
CA SER A 68 5.39 3.35 7.47
C SER A 68 5.39 4.04 6.10
N ASP A 69 5.28 5.36 6.08
CA ASP A 69 5.13 6.15 4.86
C ASP A 69 6.42 6.27 4.05
N ALA A 70 7.57 6.19 4.70
CA ALA A 70 8.87 6.19 4.02
C ALA A 70 9.04 5.03 3.02
N PHE A 71 8.36 3.89 3.25
CA PHE A 71 8.28 2.80 2.27
C PHE A 71 7.19 3.07 1.22
N LEU A 72 6.01 3.52 1.66
CA LEU A 72 4.84 3.67 0.80
C LEU A 72 5.00 4.78 -0.24
N VAL A 73 5.59 5.92 0.15
CA VAL A 73 5.74 7.08 -0.74
C VAL A 73 6.58 6.78 -1.97
N PRO A 74 7.83 6.30 -1.85
CA PRO A 74 8.61 5.93 -3.03
C PRO A 74 7.94 4.82 -3.83
N ALA A 75 7.34 3.83 -3.16
CA ALA A 75 6.65 2.73 -3.82
C ALA A 75 5.49 3.23 -4.70
N ALA A 76 4.68 4.17 -4.21
CA ALA A 76 3.57 4.74 -4.97
C ALA A 76 4.05 5.66 -6.10
N VAL A 77 4.95 6.60 -5.78
CA VAL A 77 5.34 7.68 -6.70
C VAL A 77 6.21 7.17 -7.85
N LEU A 78 7.14 6.23 -7.59
CA LEU A 78 8.11 5.76 -8.58
C LEU A 78 7.63 4.55 -9.40
N ALA A 79 6.51 3.91 -9.04
CA ALA A 79 6.04 2.68 -9.69
C ALA A 79 5.85 2.83 -11.21
N LEU A 80 5.24 3.93 -11.66
CA LEU A 80 5.02 4.18 -13.10
C LEU A 80 6.35 4.39 -13.83
N THR A 81 7.26 5.16 -13.25
CA THR A 81 8.60 5.40 -13.80
C THR A 81 9.37 4.10 -13.96
N PHE A 82 9.39 3.26 -12.93
CA PHE A 82 10.07 1.96 -13.02
C PHE A 82 9.40 0.99 -13.97
N GLY A 83 8.09 1.10 -14.21
CA GLY A 83 7.43 0.40 -15.30
C GLY A 83 8.06 0.74 -16.66
N VAL A 84 8.26 2.03 -16.93
CA VAL A 84 8.91 2.50 -18.16
C VAL A 84 10.40 2.14 -18.19
N VAL A 85 11.12 2.28 -17.08
CA VAL A 85 12.54 1.89 -16.96
C VAL A 85 12.73 0.41 -17.30
N GLY A 86 11.84 -0.46 -16.80
CA GLY A 86 11.87 -1.90 -17.13
C GLY A 86 11.64 -2.17 -18.61
N ASP A 87 10.74 -1.43 -19.25
CA ASP A 87 10.48 -1.55 -20.68
C ASP A 87 11.67 -1.08 -21.54
N LEU A 88 12.37 -0.03 -21.10
CA LEU A 88 13.53 0.54 -21.81
C LEU A 88 14.81 -0.27 -21.62
N TYR A 89 15.14 -0.62 -20.39
CA TYR A 89 16.47 -1.15 -20.03
C TYR A 89 16.50 -2.63 -19.70
N GLY A 90 15.33 -3.27 -19.64
CA GLY A 90 15.17 -4.70 -19.36
C GLY A 90 14.56 -4.95 -17.97
N ARG A 91 13.53 -5.77 -17.97
CA ARG A 91 12.72 -6.07 -16.79
C ARG A 91 13.45 -6.96 -15.79
N LYS A 92 14.22 -7.96 -16.25
CA LYS A 92 15.04 -8.81 -15.40
C LYS A 92 16.11 -8.00 -14.67
N LYS A 93 16.87 -7.16 -15.40
CA LYS A 93 17.90 -6.29 -14.82
C LYS A 93 17.30 -5.37 -13.75
N LEU A 94 16.12 -4.81 -14.04
CA LEU A 94 15.42 -3.95 -13.09
C LEU A 94 15.01 -4.71 -11.83
N VAL A 95 14.43 -5.92 -11.93
CA VAL A 95 14.05 -6.73 -10.77
C VAL A 95 15.27 -7.11 -9.92
N VAL A 96 16.36 -7.52 -10.55
CA VAL A 96 17.60 -7.85 -9.83
C VAL A 96 18.15 -6.62 -9.08
N GLY A 97 18.29 -5.48 -9.77
CA GLY A 97 18.78 -4.23 -9.17
C GLY A 97 17.85 -3.73 -8.04
N ALA A 98 16.55 -3.80 -8.23
CA ALA A 98 15.55 -3.41 -7.25
C ALA A 98 15.57 -4.30 -5.99
N ALA A 99 15.71 -5.62 -6.17
CA ALA A 99 15.82 -6.54 -5.04
C ALA A 99 17.12 -6.31 -4.24
N LEU A 100 18.24 -6.03 -4.93
CA LEU A 100 19.49 -5.65 -4.25
C LEU A 100 19.37 -4.31 -3.52
N LEU A 101 18.72 -3.32 -4.13
CA LEU A 101 18.45 -2.04 -3.46
C LEU A 101 17.57 -2.23 -2.22
N SER A 102 16.52 -3.06 -2.32
CA SER A 102 15.71 -3.43 -1.17
C SER A 102 16.52 -4.13 -0.09
N ALA A 103 17.45 -5.03 -0.45
CA ALA A 103 18.33 -5.68 0.50
C ALA A 103 19.21 -4.67 1.26
N VAL A 104 19.74 -3.66 0.57
CA VAL A 104 20.48 -2.56 1.22
C VAL A 104 19.59 -1.80 2.20
N GLY A 105 18.37 -1.44 1.80
CA GLY A 105 17.40 -0.76 2.67
C GLY A 105 17.05 -1.59 3.91
N TYR A 106 16.80 -2.88 3.73
CA TYR A 106 16.54 -3.77 4.87
C TYR A 106 17.78 -4.00 5.76
N LEU A 107 18.99 -3.97 5.21
CA LEU A 107 20.21 -4.00 6.01
C LEU A 107 20.33 -2.74 6.87
N VAL A 108 20.06 -1.56 6.31
CA VAL A 108 20.02 -0.29 7.07
C VAL A 108 18.96 -0.36 8.16
N SER A 109 17.77 -0.89 7.87
CA SER A 109 16.71 -1.10 8.87
C SER A 109 17.10 -2.14 9.94
N ALA A 110 17.80 -3.21 9.56
CA ALA A 110 18.24 -4.27 10.48
C ALA A 110 19.37 -3.81 11.43
N THR A 111 20.07 -2.77 11.08
CA THR A 111 21.13 -2.17 11.93
C THR A 111 20.68 -0.89 12.61
N SER A 112 19.37 -0.56 12.54
CA SER A 112 18.88 0.71 13.07
C SER A 112 18.84 0.75 14.59
N ASP A 113 19.36 1.85 15.14
CA ASP A 113 19.31 2.23 16.53
C ASP A 113 18.55 3.56 16.76
N SER A 114 18.03 4.15 15.69
CA SER A 114 17.27 5.39 15.70
C SER A 114 16.12 5.38 14.68
N ALA A 115 15.07 6.17 14.95
CA ALA A 115 13.95 6.34 14.02
C ALA A 115 14.40 6.86 12.65
N ALA A 116 15.32 7.82 12.63
CA ALA A 116 15.83 8.40 11.38
C ALA A 116 16.55 7.38 10.49
N GLN A 117 17.34 6.48 11.08
CA GLN A 117 18.01 5.40 10.35
C GLN A 117 16.99 4.40 9.81
N LEU A 118 15.98 4.03 10.62
CA LEU A 118 14.93 3.12 10.20
C LEU A 118 14.09 3.72 9.06
N ILE A 119 13.69 4.99 9.15
CA ILE A 119 13.00 5.74 8.08
C ILE A 119 13.83 5.72 6.79
N THR A 120 15.14 5.97 6.90
CA THR A 120 16.06 5.91 5.74
C THR A 120 16.08 4.52 5.10
N GLY A 121 16.17 3.46 5.91
CA GLY A 121 16.14 2.08 5.43
C GLY A 121 14.81 1.73 4.74
N GLN A 122 13.69 2.19 5.31
CA GLN A 122 12.36 2.03 4.70
C GLN A 122 12.24 2.78 3.36
N ALA A 123 12.75 4.01 3.27
CA ALA A 123 12.74 4.78 2.02
C ALA A 123 13.54 4.06 0.92
N ILE A 124 14.74 3.56 1.23
CA ILE A 124 15.55 2.79 0.27
C ILE A 124 14.83 1.52 -0.17
N SER A 125 14.24 0.77 0.78
CA SER A 125 13.48 -0.45 0.47
C SER A 125 12.24 -0.16 -0.37
N GLY A 126 11.56 0.97 -0.10
CA GLY A 126 10.39 1.44 -0.84
C GLY A 126 10.73 1.80 -2.30
N ILE A 127 11.89 2.40 -2.55
CA ILE A 127 12.39 2.64 -3.93
C ILE A 127 12.55 1.30 -4.67
N GLY A 128 13.12 0.29 -4.01
CA GLY A 128 13.21 -1.05 -4.59
C GLY A 128 11.83 -1.66 -4.87
N ALA A 129 10.91 -1.59 -3.91
CA ALA A 129 9.54 -2.11 -4.06
C ALA A 129 8.78 -1.44 -5.22
N ALA A 130 9.00 -0.14 -5.45
CA ALA A 130 8.43 0.60 -6.57
C ALA A 130 8.74 -0.03 -7.94
N ALA A 131 9.90 -0.67 -8.07
CA ALA A 131 10.30 -1.37 -9.28
C ALA A 131 9.82 -2.83 -9.28
N LEU A 132 9.82 -3.51 -8.12
CA LEU A 132 9.47 -4.94 -8.03
C LEU A 132 8.02 -5.22 -8.43
N PHE A 133 7.04 -4.39 -8.02
CA PHE A 133 5.63 -4.58 -8.36
C PHE A 133 5.39 -4.56 -9.88
N PRO A 134 5.65 -3.45 -10.61
CA PRO A 134 5.33 -3.37 -12.03
C PRO A 134 6.23 -4.26 -12.89
N ALA A 135 7.53 -4.38 -12.58
CA ALA A 135 8.44 -5.16 -13.38
C ALA A 135 8.13 -6.67 -13.31
N SER A 136 7.79 -7.19 -12.13
CA SER A 136 7.43 -8.61 -11.98
C SER A 136 6.17 -8.97 -12.75
N LEU A 137 5.15 -8.11 -12.73
CA LEU A 137 3.93 -8.30 -13.50
C LEU A 137 4.20 -8.27 -14.99
N SER A 138 4.98 -7.28 -15.44
CA SER A 138 5.35 -7.12 -16.85
C SER A 138 6.20 -8.29 -17.38
N MET A 139 7.07 -8.88 -16.54
CA MET A 139 7.82 -10.09 -16.90
C MET A 139 6.92 -11.28 -17.18
N ILE A 140 5.85 -11.48 -16.41
CA ILE A 140 4.88 -12.54 -16.65
C ILE A 140 4.15 -12.31 -17.97
N ILE A 141 3.67 -11.09 -18.21
CA ILE A 141 2.93 -10.75 -19.43
C ILE A 141 3.80 -11.00 -20.69
N ALA A 142 5.06 -10.55 -20.66
CA ALA A 142 5.98 -10.71 -21.77
C ALA A 142 6.46 -12.16 -21.95
N GLY A 143 6.65 -12.90 -20.85
CA GLY A 143 7.15 -14.26 -20.87
C GLY A 143 6.10 -15.32 -21.21
N THR A 144 4.81 -14.96 -21.33
CA THR A 144 3.72 -15.93 -21.55
C THR A 144 3.17 -15.90 -22.99
N PRO A 145 3.45 -16.93 -23.79
CA PRO A 145 3.13 -16.93 -25.22
C PRO A 145 1.63 -17.11 -25.51
N THR A 146 0.86 -17.69 -24.59
CA THR A 146 -0.57 -17.98 -24.81
C THR A 146 -1.45 -17.30 -23.75
N PRO A 147 -2.72 -16.96 -24.07
CA PRO A 147 -3.66 -16.41 -23.10
C PRO A 147 -3.85 -17.30 -21.86
N ALA A 148 -3.87 -18.63 -22.03
CA ALA A 148 -4.01 -19.57 -20.93
C ALA A 148 -2.77 -19.58 -20.01
N ALA A 149 -1.56 -19.57 -20.57
CA ALA A 149 -0.32 -19.45 -19.81
C ALA A 149 -0.24 -18.11 -19.07
N ARG A 150 -0.67 -17.02 -19.71
CA ARG A 150 -0.75 -15.69 -19.07
C ARG A 150 -1.70 -15.68 -17.89
N ALA A 151 -2.91 -16.23 -18.04
CA ALA A 151 -3.88 -16.33 -16.96
C ALA A 151 -3.33 -17.13 -15.78
N LYS A 152 -2.64 -18.26 -16.03
CA LYS A 152 -1.98 -19.05 -14.98
C LYS A 152 -0.85 -18.28 -14.30
N GLY A 153 -0.02 -17.58 -15.06
CA GLY A 153 1.07 -16.76 -14.53
C GLY A 153 0.55 -15.63 -13.63
N LEU A 154 -0.49 -14.91 -14.05
CA LEU A 154 -1.14 -13.87 -13.29
C LEU A 154 -1.79 -14.40 -11.99
N ALA A 155 -2.42 -15.57 -12.06
CA ALA A 155 -2.97 -16.23 -10.87
C ALA A 155 -1.87 -16.60 -9.87
N SER A 156 -0.73 -17.13 -10.34
CA SER A 156 0.43 -17.42 -9.48
C SER A 156 1.00 -16.14 -8.85
N TRP A 157 1.10 -15.06 -9.61
CA TRP A 157 1.56 -13.76 -9.12
C TRP A 157 0.64 -13.19 -8.03
N THR A 158 -0.68 -13.23 -8.24
CA THR A 158 -1.66 -12.79 -7.23
C THR A 158 -1.60 -13.65 -5.97
N THR A 159 -1.40 -14.96 -6.13
CA THR A 159 -1.19 -15.87 -5.00
C THR A 159 0.07 -15.51 -4.21
N ALA A 160 1.18 -15.25 -4.90
CA ALA A 160 2.44 -14.86 -4.26
C ALA A 160 2.34 -13.51 -3.54
N LEU A 161 1.62 -12.53 -4.13
CA LEU A 161 1.31 -11.26 -3.48
C LEU A 161 0.55 -11.48 -2.17
N SER A 162 -0.50 -12.30 -2.21
CA SER A 162 -1.31 -12.62 -1.03
C SER A 162 -0.54 -13.39 0.03
N LEU A 163 0.35 -14.30 -0.39
CA LEU A 163 1.25 -15.02 0.52
C LEU A 163 2.23 -14.07 1.19
N GLY A 164 2.78 -13.09 0.48
CA GLY A 164 3.62 -12.05 1.07
C GLY A 164 2.90 -11.27 2.17
N ALA A 165 1.65 -10.88 1.93
CA ALA A 165 0.82 -10.19 2.90
C ALA A 165 0.49 -11.04 4.15
N LEU A 166 0.37 -12.35 3.99
CA LEU A 166 0.13 -13.30 5.06
C LEU A 166 1.41 -13.63 5.85
N ILE A 167 2.52 -13.84 5.14
CA ILE A 167 3.81 -14.21 5.74
C ILE A 167 4.38 -13.04 6.55
N ALA A 168 4.22 -11.80 6.10
CA ALA A 168 4.82 -10.63 6.74
C ALA A 168 4.48 -10.52 8.24
N PRO A 169 3.21 -10.47 8.68
CA PRO A 169 2.90 -10.37 10.09
C PRO A 169 3.29 -11.64 10.88
N LEU A 170 3.15 -12.84 10.32
CA LEU A 170 3.56 -14.08 10.98
C LEU A 170 5.06 -14.12 11.20
N MET A 171 5.84 -13.78 10.18
CA MET A 171 7.29 -13.77 10.24
C MET A 171 7.79 -12.68 11.21
N SER A 172 7.29 -11.46 11.07
CA SER A 172 7.73 -10.35 11.91
C SER A 172 7.31 -10.54 13.36
N GLY A 173 6.04 -10.86 13.62
CA GLY A 173 5.55 -11.15 14.96
C GLY A 173 6.28 -12.32 15.62
N GLY A 174 6.46 -13.43 14.90
CA GLY A 174 7.17 -14.60 15.42
C GLY A 174 8.66 -14.37 15.69
N ILE A 175 9.36 -13.63 14.83
CA ILE A 175 10.77 -13.29 15.06
C ILE A 175 10.89 -12.32 16.24
N VAL A 176 10.08 -11.27 16.26
CA VAL A 176 10.18 -10.19 17.24
C VAL A 176 9.74 -10.63 18.64
N GLU A 177 8.91 -11.67 18.74
CA GLU A 177 8.54 -12.28 20.04
C GLU A 177 9.75 -12.86 20.77
N HIS A 178 10.76 -13.35 20.05
CA HIS A 178 11.88 -14.11 20.61
C HIS A 178 13.23 -13.41 20.51
N VAL A 179 13.37 -12.44 19.59
CA VAL A 179 14.65 -11.77 19.35
C VAL A 179 14.46 -10.26 19.37
N SER A 180 14.59 -9.57 18.24
CA SER A 180 14.39 -8.13 18.15
C SER A 180 13.80 -7.76 16.78
N PHE A 181 13.24 -6.54 16.67
CA PHE A 181 12.63 -6.07 15.42
C PHE A 181 13.66 -5.97 14.27
N GLN A 182 14.93 -5.70 14.58
CA GLN A 182 16.02 -5.65 13.61
C GLN A 182 16.15 -6.96 12.83
N TRP A 183 15.95 -8.10 13.49
CA TRP A 183 16.01 -9.41 12.83
C TRP A 183 14.87 -9.64 11.84
N ALA A 184 13.70 -9.06 12.06
CA ALA A 184 12.62 -9.14 11.08
C ALA A 184 13.02 -8.47 9.76
N PHE A 185 13.67 -7.29 9.83
CA PHE A 185 14.23 -6.64 8.66
C PHE A 185 15.43 -7.41 8.09
N GLY A 186 16.30 -7.97 8.94
CA GLY A 186 17.45 -8.77 8.52
C GLY A 186 17.04 -10.00 7.70
N VAL A 187 16.05 -10.76 8.15
CA VAL A 187 15.48 -11.90 7.41
C VAL A 187 14.87 -11.44 6.09
N THR A 188 14.13 -10.31 6.09
CA THR A 188 13.58 -9.75 4.84
C THR A 188 14.70 -9.32 3.89
N GLY A 189 15.80 -8.80 4.39
CA GLY A 189 17.01 -8.51 3.61
C GLY A 189 17.62 -9.76 2.97
N VAL A 190 17.70 -10.87 3.70
CA VAL A 190 18.12 -12.17 3.13
C VAL A 190 17.16 -12.64 2.04
N LEU A 191 15.84 -12.52 2.25
CA LEU A 191 14.85 -12.84 1.21
C LEU A 191 15.00 -11.94 -0.02
N ALA A 192 15.41 -10.68 0.15
CA ALA A 192 15.69 -9.78 -0.96
C ALA A 192 16.91 -10.24 -1.78
N VAL A 193 17.98 -10.70 -1.13
CA VAL A 193 19.13 -11.30 -1.81
C VAL A 193 18.73 -12.59 -2.53
N ILE A 194 17.97 -13.47 -1.90
CA ILE A 194 17.44 -14.69 -2.53
C ILE A 194 16.59 -14.34 -3.75
N THR A 195 15.77 -13.31 -3.67
CA THR A 195 14.96 -12.82 -4.80
C THR A 195 15.84 -12.30 -5.94
N ALA A 196 16.90 -11.53 -5.64
CA ALA A 196 17.83 -11.04 -6.63
C ALA A 196 18.55 -12.18 -7.36
N VAL A 197 19.09 -13.16 -6.61
CA VAL A 197 19.77 -14.34 -7.15
C VAL A 197 18.78 -15.20 -7.95
N GLY A 198 17.58 -15.44 -7.43
CA GLY A 198 16.53 -16.19 -8.11
C GLY A 198 16.12 -15.52 -9.43
N ALA A 199 15.94 -14.21 -9.43
CA ALA A 199 15.63 -13.46 -10.64
C ALA A 199 16.80 -13.51 -11.65
N TRP A 200 18.04 -13.39 -11.17
CA TRP A 200 19.22 -13.47 -12.02
C TRP A 200 19.37 -14.84 -12.69
N LEU A 201 19.14 -15.91 -11.96
CA LEU A 201 19.30 -17.28 -12.47
C LEU A 201 18.11 -17.75 -13.32
N LEU A 202 16.88 -17.45 -12.89
CA LEU A 202 15.67 -18.08 -13.42
C LEU A 202 14.93 -17.22 -14.45
N ALA A 203 15.02 -15.88 -14.34
CA ALA A 203 14.25 -15.01 -15.23
C ALA A 203 14.90 -14.88 -16.62
N THR A 204 14.07 -14.82 -17.64
CA THR A 204 14.47 -14.43 -19.00
C THR A 204 14.39 -12.91 -19.16
N GLU A 205 15.39 -12.32 -19.80
CA GLU A 205 15.36 -10.88 -20.09
C GLU A 205 14.26 -10.56 -21.09
N SER A 206 13.57 -9.43 -20.86
CA SER A 206 12.56 -8.90 -21.76
C SER A 206 12.53 -7.37 -21.68
N SER A 207 12.33 -6.74 -22.84
CA SER A 207 12.19 -5.30 -22.97
C SER A 207 11.17 -4.96 -24.05
N ALA A 208 10.62 -3.75 -24.03
CA ALA A 208 9.69 -3.24 -25.02
C ALA A 208 9.90 -1.72 -25.16
N PRO A 209 11.05 -1.28 -25.72
CA PRO A 209 11.44 0.13 -25.73
C PRO A 209 10.63 1.00 -26.69
N GLU A 210 9.93 0.39 -27.66
CA GLU A 210 9.22 1.12 -28.72
C GLU A 210 8.12 2.05 -28.16
N GLY A 211 8.21 3.34 -28.50
CA GLY A 211 7.23 4.35 -28.06
C GLY A 211 7.25 4.70 -26.58
N ARG A 212 8.30 4.33 -25.85
CA ARG A 212 8.47 4.64 -24.42
C ARG A 212 9.47 5.77 -24.21
N SER A 213 9.14 6.71 -23.31
CA SER A 213 10.06 7.73 -22.84
C SER A 213 9.78 8.05 -21.37
N LEU A 214 10.81 8.53 -20.66
CA LEU A 214 10.71 8.93 -19.25
C LEU A 214 10.27 10.38 -19.14
N ASP A 215 9.25 10.63 -18.35
CA ASP A 215 8.79 11.97 -17.97
C ASP A 215 9.44 12.39 -16.64
N TRP A 216 10.71 12.79 -16.70
CA TRP A 216 11.42 13.26 -15.51
C TRP A 216 10.82 14.51 -14.86
N PRO A 217 10.36 15.53 -15.63
CA PRO A 217 9.69 16.68 -15.03
C PRO A 217 8.41 16.32 -14.28
N GLY A 218 7.55 15.50 -14.87
CA GLY A 218 6.34 14.98 -14.21
C GLY A 218 6.69 14.18 -12.96
N GLN A 219 7.68 13.28 -13.05
CA GLN A 219 8.12 12.44 -11.93
C GLN A 219 8.64 13.26 -10.74
N ILE A 220 9.51 14.24 -10.99
CA ILE A 220 10.09 15.07 -9.92
C ILE A 220 9.00 15.92 -9.26
N THR A 221 8.12 16.53 -10.05
CA THR A 221 7.08 17.41 -9.51
C THR A 221 6.07 16.65 -8.66
N ILE A 222 5.62 15.47 -9.08
CA ILE A 222 4.69 14.67 -8.26
C ILE A 222 5.38 14.12 -7.00
N ALA A 223 6.66 13.72 -7.09
CA ALA A 223 7.43 13.25 -5.94
C ALA A 223 7.56 14.34 -4.87
N VAL A 224 7.97 15.54 -5.26
CA VAL A 224 8.10 16.68 -4.34
C VAL A 224 6.74 17.08 -3.78
N ALA A 225 5.69 17.11 -4.61
CA ALA A 225 4.33 17.40 -4.15
C ALA A 225 3.89 16.40 -3.05
N MET A 226 4.07 15.11 -3.27
CA MET A 226 3.67 14.09 -2.28
C MET A 226 4.48 14.18 -1.00
N LEU A 227 5.80 14.34 -1.09
CA LEU A 227 6.67 14.47 0.10
C LEU A 227 6.31 15.71 0.93
N THR A 228 6.07 16.85 0.28
CA THR A 228 5.72 18.09 0.99
C THR A 228 4.31 18.02 1.59
N LEU A 229 3.34 17.41 0.91
CA LEU A 229 2.01 17.15 1.46
C LEU A 229 2.08 16.31 2.73
N LEU A 230 2.78 15.19 2.68
CA LEU A 230 2.90 14.26 3.81
C LEU A 230 3.67 14.89 4.98
N TYR A 231 4.74 15.64 4.69
CA TYR A 231 5.44 16.39 5.73
C TYR A 231 4.48 17.32 6.49
N GLY A 232 3.70 18.12 5.78
CA GLY A 232 2.73 19.02 6.41
C GLY A 232 1.67 18.30 7.24
N ILE A 233 1.17 17.16 6.74
CA ILE A 233 0.15 16.36 7.45
C ILE A 233 0.74 15.70 8.70
N ILE A 234 1.90 15.06 8.61
CA ILE A 234 2.49 14.29 9.71
C ILE A 234 3.04 15.20 10.81
N GLN A 235 3.68 16.31 10.42
CA GLN A 235 4.29 17.25 11.38
C GLN A 235 3.30 18.27 11.95
N GLY A 236 2.17 18.50 11.29
CA GLY A 236 1.17 19.47 11.73
C GLY A 236 0.73 19.32 13.20
N PRO A 237 0.44 18.12 13.71
CA PRO A 237 0.06 17.89 15.11
C PRO A 237 1.18 18.16 16.12
N SER A 238 2.45 17.93 15.74
CA SER A 238 3.61 18.07 16.63
C SER A 238 4.16 19.50 16.61
N ASP A 239 4.39 20.05 15.42
CA ASP A 239 5.05 21.35 15.24
C ASP A 239 4.04 22.51 15.25
N GLY A 240 2.74 22.20 15.16
CA GLY A 240 1.64 23.15 15.00
C GLY A 240 1.34 23.49 13.55
N TRP A 241 0.04 23.45 13.21
CA TRP A 241 -0.48 23.69 11.84
C TRP A 241 -0.11 25.07 11.25
N GLY A 242 0.15 26.06 12.11
CA GLY A 242 0.56 27.40 11.74
C GLY A 242 2.08 27.64 11.71
N SER A 243 2.90 26.63 12.01
CA SER A 243 4.35 26.76 12.00
C SER A 243 4.88 26.99 10.58
N ALA A 244 5.97 27.76 10.47
CA ALA A 244 6.53 28.12 9.16
C ALA A 244 6.92 26.90 8.30
N PRO A 245 7.52 25.82 8.84
CA PRO A 245 7.81 24.61 8.04
C PRO A 245 6.55 23.92 7.53
N VAL A 246 5.51 23.78 8.34
CA VAL A 246 4.25 23.13 7.98
C VAL A 246 3.49 23.93 6.91
N VAL A 247 3.38 25.26 7.11
CA VAL A 247 2.74 26.13 6.09
C VAL A 247 3.54 26.14 4.79
N ALA A 248 4.87 26.22 4.88
CA ALA A 248 5.74 26.18 3.69
C ALA A 248 5.60 24.86 2.92
N SER A 249 5.41 23.75 3.62
CA SER A 249 5.21 22.44 2.99
C SER A 249 3.88 22.35 2.22
N PHE A 250 2.78 22.88 2.76
CA PHE A 250 1.51 22.96 2.04
C PHE A 250 1.55 23.92 0.85
N VAL A 251 2.27 25.04 0.97
CA VAL A 251 2.51 25.95 -0.16
C VAL A 251 3.34 25.26 -1.24
N ALA A 252 4.40 24.56 -0.87
CA ALA A 252 5.20 23.78 -1.80
C ALA A 252 4.36 22.70 -2.49
N PHE A 253 3.54 21.95 -1.75
CA PHE A 253 2.59 21.00 -2.34
C PHE A 253 1.70 21.66 -3.39
N ALA A 254 1.08 22.81 -3.08
CA ALA A 254 0.21 23.51 -4.01
C ALA A 254 0.96 23.95 -5.28
N VAL A 255 2.19 24.44 -5.15
CA VAL A 255 3.03 24.84 -6.29
C VAL A 255 3.42 23.64 -7.14
N PHE A 256 3.91 22.55 -6.52
CA PHE A 256 4.40 21.40 -7.26
C PHE A 256 3.28 20.55 -7.88
N ILE A 257 2.08 20.47 -7.27
CA ILE A 257 0.95 19.76 -7.89
C ILE A 257 0.40 20.56 -9.10
N VAL A 258 0.38 21.89 -9.03
CA VAL A 258 0.04 22.73 -10.18
C VAL A 258 1.10 22.59 -11.28
N ALA A 259 2.39 22.63 -10.93
CA ALA A 259 3.48 22.40 -11.88
C ALA A 259 3.36 21.02 -12.54
N PHE A 260 3.07 19.96 -11.78
CA PHE A 260 2.82 18.62 -12.31
C PHE A 260 1.70 18.62 -13.35
N VAL A 261 0.53 19.17 -13.02
CA VAL A 261 -0.60 19.21 -13.95
C VAL A 261 -0.26 19.99 -15.24
N LEU A 262 0.46 21.11 -15.13
CA LEU A 262 0.86 21.90 -16.29
C LEU A 262 1.88 21.18 -17.17
N LEU A 263 2.87 20.52 -16.58
CA LEU A 263 3.90 19.76 -17.29
C LEU A 263 3.29 18.53 -17.97
N GLU A 264 2.44 17.78 -17.26
CA GLU A 264 1.77 16.59 -17.78
C GLU A 264 0.87 16.90 -18.97
N ASN A 265 0.15 18.05 -18.94
CA ASN A 265 -0.65 18.51 -20.08
C ASN A 265 0.18 18.94 -21.31
N ARG A 266 1.47 19.22 -21.14
CA ARG A 266 2.39 19.64 -22.20
C ARG A 266 3.35 18.54 -22.64
N SER A 267 3.46 17.45 -21.86
CA SER A 267 4.37 16.35 -22.14
C SER A 267 3.95 15.60 -23.39
N ALA A 268 4.92 15.30 -24.28
CA ALA A 268 4.69 14.46 -25.44
C ALA A 268 4.46 12.99 -25.07
N ALA A 269 4.96 12.56 -23.87
CA ALA A 269 4.78 11.22 -23.35
C ALA A 269 4.43 11.31 -21.85
N PRO A 270 3.20 11.74 -21.53
CA PRO A 270 2.77 11.95 -20.17
C PRO A 270 2.74 10.64 -19.39
N MET A 271 3.17 10.70 -18.14
CA MET A 271 3.10 9.62 -17.17
C MET A 271 1.65 9.25 -16.86
N LEU A 272 0.81 10.29 -16.76
CA LEU A 272 -0.60 10.22 -16.42
C LEU A 272 -1.44 10.98 -17.46
N ARG A 273 -2.24 10.29 -18.27
CA ARG A 273 -3.16 10.98 -19.20
C ARG A 273 -4.32 11.59 -18.42
N LEU A 274 -4.23 12.89 -18.15
CA LEU A 274 -5.27 13.63 -17.42
C LEU A 274 -6.62 13.65 -18.14
N GLU A 275 -6.64 13.38 -19.46
CA GLU A 275 -7.86 13.23 -20.25
C GLU A 275 -8.77 12.10 -19.75
N LEU A 276 -8.22 11.05 -19.14
CA LEU A 276 -9.00 9.96 -18.56
C LEU A 276 -9.96 10.47 -17.47
N PHE A 277 -9.55 11.46 -16.71
CA PHE A 277 -10.37 12.05 -15.64
C PHE A 277 -11.55 12.89 -16.17
N ARG A 278 -11.58 13.21 -17.47
CA ARG A 278 -12.75 13.82 -18.12
C ARG A 278 -13.89 12.81 -18.33
N ILE A 279 -13.62 11.53 -18.23
CA ILE A 279 -14.65 10.49 -18.23
C ILE A 279 -15.20 10.35 -16.80
N PRO A 280 -16.45 10.75 -16.51
CA PRO A 280 -16.95 10.81 -15.14
C PRO A 280 -16.89 9.46 -14.40
N ALA A 281 -17.16 8.35 -15.11
CA ALA A 281 -17.08 7.01 -14.52
C ALA A 281 -15.64 6.59 -14.20
N PHE A 282 -14.64 7.02 -14.99
CA PHE A 282 -13.24 6.80 -14.67
C PHE A 282 -12.79 7.66 -13.49
N ALA A 283 -13.14 8.95 -13.48
CA ALA A 283 -12.85 9.85 -12.36
C ALA A 283 -13.45 9.33 -11.05
N ALA A 284 -14.69 8.83 -11.08
CA ALA A 284 -15.32 8.17 -9.94
C ALA A 284 -14.55 6.91 -9.49
N SER A 285 -14.10 6.07 -10.43
CA SER A 285 -13.30 4.88 -10.12
C SER A 285 -11.95 5.26 -9.48
N ALA A 286 -11.31 6.31 -9.97
CA ALA A 286 -10.08 6.83 -9.39
C ALA A 286 -10.30 7.41 -7.99
N ALA A 287 -11.37 8.18 -7.78
CA ALA A 287 -11.75 8.69 -6.47
C ALA A 287 -12.02 7.57 -5.46
N MET A 288 -12.75 6.53 -5.87
CA MET A 288 -12.99 5.34 -5.04
C MET A 288 -11.69 4.61 -4.70
N ALA A 289 -10.72 4.56 -5.63
CA ALA A 289 -9.42 3.96 -5.39
C ALA A 289 -8.65 4.71 -4.29
N VAL A 290 -8.58 6.03 -4.37
CA VAL A 290 -7.92 6.86 -3.34
C VAL A 290 -8.65 6.73 -2.00
N ILE A 291 -9.95 7.05 -1.97
CA ILE A 291 -10.73 7.15 -0.73
C ILE A 291 -10.88 5.79 -0.06
N GLY A 292 -11.12 4.73 -0.85
CA GLY A 292 -11.28 3.38 -0.31
C GLY A 292 -9.98 2.80 0.26
N MET A 293 -8.86 3.03 -0.43
CA MET A 293 -7.56 2.56 0.08
C MET A 293 -7.04 3.39 1.26
N PHE A 294 -7.33 4.70 1.26
CA PHE A 294 -7.17 5.54 2.45
C PHE A 294 -7.90 4.94 3.65
N GLY A 295 -9.18 4.60 3.50
CA GLY A 295 -9.98 4.02 4.57
C GLY A 295 -9.46 2.66 5.04
N PHE A 296 -9.04 1.79 4.12
CA PHE A 296 -8.52 0.48 4.45
C PHE A 296 -7.17 0.56 5.19
N LEU A 297 -6.19 1.26 4.62
CA LEU A 297 -4.84 1.28 5.20
C LEU A 297 -4.75 2.20 6.42
N GLY A 298 -5.53 3.28 6.45
CA GLY A 298 -5.70 4.11 7.65
C GLY A 298 -6.27 3.32 8.83
N GLY A 299 -7.29 2.49 8.59
CA GLY A 299 -7.84 1.60 9.62
C GLY A 299 -6.88 0.48 10.04
N ALA A 300 -6.05 -0.03 9.13
CA ALA A 300 -4.99 -0.98 9.47
C ALA A 300 -3.90 -0.34 10.34
N TYR A 301 -3.53 0.91 10.05
CA TYR A 301 -2.60 1.69 10.88
C TYR A 301 -3.18 1.92 12.29
N ASP A 302 -4.44 2.35 12.37
CA ASP A 302 -5.15 2.52 13.63
C ASP A 302 -5.15 1.24 14.48
N LEU A 303 -5.50 0.11 13.86
CA LEU A 303 -5.45 -1.20 14.52
C LEU A 303 -4.05 -1.55 15.03
N SER A 304 -3.01 -1.25 14.26
CA SER A 304 -1.61 -1.48 14.64
C SER A 304 -1.22 -0.70 15.91
N ILE A 305 -1.56 0.58 15.96
CA ILE A 305 -1.29 1.42 17.14
C ILE A 305 -2.12 0.96 18.35
N ARG A 306 -3.40 0.63 18.14
CA ARG A 306 -4.26 0.06 19.20
C ARG A 306 -3.61 -1.15 19.85
N LEU A 307 -3.22 -2.15 19.06
CA LEU A 307 -2.71 -3.41 19.56
C LEU A 307 -1.29 -3.27 20.16
N GLY A 308 -0.39 -2.64 19.40
CA GLY A 308 1.03 -2.62 19.72
C GLY A 308 1.44 -1.52 20.70
N VAL A 309 0.84 -0.32 20.57
CA VAL A 309 1.23 0.85 21.36
C VAL A 309 0.32 1.02 22.57
N ILE A 310 -1.01 1.07 22.38
CA ILE A 310 -1.94 1.36 23.46
C ILE A 310 -2.16 0.16 24.37
N GLN A 311 -2.40 -1.03 23.78
CA GLN A 311 -2.66 -2.26 24.55
C GLN A 311 -1.40 -3.02 24.97
N HIS A 312 -0.22 -2.61 24.49
CA HIS A 312 1.05 -3.28 24.76
C HIS A 312 1.04 -4.80 24.50
N GLN A 313 0.25 -5.25 23.49
CA GLN A 313 0.20 -6.68 23.13
C GLN A 313 1.59 -7.17 22.71
N SER A 314 1.84 -8.48 22.88
CA SER A 314 3.07 -9.09 22.37
C SER A 314 3.14 -8.98 20.84
N PRO A 315 4.34 -8.98 20.25
CA PRO A 315 4.50 -8.86 18.80
C PRO A 315 3.70 -9.90 18.03
N PHE A 316 3.67 -11.13 18.51
CA PHE A 316 2.91 -12.20 17.86
C PHE A 316 1.38 -11.99 17.98
N GLN A 317 0.91 -11.59 19.16
CA GLN A 317 -0.50 -11.28 19.37
C GLN A 317 -0.97 -10.12 18.51
N ALA A 318 -0.17 -9.06 18.40
CA ALA A 318 -0.46 -7.91 17.54
C ALA A 318 -0.45 -8.26 16.04
N ALA A 319 0.31 -9.28 15.63
CA ALA A 319 0.38 -9.74 14.24
C ALA A 319 -0.83 -10.56 13.80
N VAL A 320 -1.42 -11.36 14.69
CA VAL A 320 -2.54 -12.29 14.37
C VAL A 320 -3.74 -11.61 13.71
N PRO A 321 -4.23 -10.43 14.16
CA PRO A 321 -5.31 -9.72 13.49
C PRO A 321 -5.02 -9.39 12.02
N PHE A 322 -3.79 -9.02 11.68
CA PHE A 322 -3.40 -8.78 10.28
C PHE A 322 -3.40 -10.06 9.45
N VAL A 323 -3.01 -11.20 10.05
CA VAL A 323 -3.10 -12.51 9.40
C VAL A 323 -4.55 -12.83 9.03
N ILE A 324 -5.51 -12.53 9.91
CA ILE A 324 -6.93 -12.76 9.65
C ILE A 324 -7.41 -11.88 8.50
N VAL A 325 -7.15 -10.56 8.55
CA VAL A 325 -7.57 -9.61 7.51
C VAL A 325 -6.98 -9.99 6.14
N GLN A 326 -5.68 -10.26 6.08
CA GLN A 326 -4.99 -10.54 4.82
C GLN A 326 -5.22 -11.98 4.34
N GLY A 327 -5.38 -12.92 5.26
CA GLY A 327 -5.56 -14.33 4.96
C GLY A 327 -6.90 -14.68 4.34
N ILE A 328 -7.96 -13.93 4.61
CA ILE A 328 -9.30 -14.21 4.08
C ILE A 328 -9.35 -14.08 2.55
N THR A 329 -8.78 -13.03 2.00
CA THR A 329 -8.84 -12.71 0.56
C THR A 329 -8.38 -13.87 -0.34
N PRO A 330 -7.22 -14.51 -0.11
CA PRO A 330 -6.80 -15.66 -0.92
C PRO A 330 -7.78 -16.83 -0.90
N PHE A 331 -8.37 -17.13 0.27
CA PHE A 331 -9.31 -18.25 0.39
C PHE A 331 -10.63 -17.99 -0.34
N ILE A 332 -11.13 -16.77 -0.33
CA ILE A 332 -12.37 -16.42 -1.02
C ILE A 332 -12.15 -15.97 -2.47
N TRP A 333 -10.90 -15.87 -2.95
CA TRP A 333 -10.57 -15.39 -4.29
C TRP A 333 -11.33 -16.07 -5.43
N PRO A 334 -11.46 -17.42 -5.48
CA PRO A 334 -12.25 -18.07 -6.51
C PRO A 334 -13.74 -17.68 -6.49
N LEU A 335 -14.27 -17.38 -5.30
CA LEU A 335 -15.64 -16.88 -5.15
C LEU A 335 -15.74 -15.44 -5.66
N LEU A 336 -14.75 -14.57 -5.35
CA LEU A 336 -14.71 -13.19 -5.80
C LEU A 336 -14.69 -13.09 -7.33
N VAL A 337 -13.88 -13.91 -7.99
CA VAL A 337 -13.82 -13.97 -9.46
C VAL A 337 -15.18 -14.40 -10.04
N ARG A 338 -15.81 -15.44 -9.50
CA ARG A 338 -17.15 -15.88 -9.94
C ARG A 338 -18.20 -14.78 -9.73
N LEU A 339 -18.12 -14.08 -8.59
CA LEU A 339 -19.04 -13.02 -8.26
C LEU A 339 -18.88 -11.82 -9.22
N LEU A 340 -17.63 -11.45 -9.54
CA LEU A 340 -17.32 -10.38 -10.50
C LEU A 340 -17.95 -10.66 -11.87
N HIS A 341 -17.89 -11.91 -12.34
CA HIS A 341 -18.53 -12.30 -13.61
C HIS A 341 -20.05 -12.33 -13.56
N ARG A 342 -20.66 -12.62 -12.39
CA ARG A 342 -22.12 -12.75 -12.27
C ARG A 342 -22.84 -11.43 -12.00
N VAL A 343 -22.30 -10.62 -11.07
CA VAL A 343 -22.99 -9.38 -10.63
C VAL A 343 -22.30 -8.11 -11.14
N GLY A 344 -21.07 -8.23 -11.66
CA GLY A 344 -20.30 -7.08 -12.15
C GLY A 344 -19.60 -6.31 -11.02
N PRO A 345 -18.80 -5.26 -11.40
CA PRO A 345 -17.97 -4.55 -10.43
C PRO A 345 -18.75 -3.62 -9.48
N GLY A 346 -19.87 -3.02 -9.93
CA GLY A 346 -20.62 -2.04 -9.15
C GLY A 346 -21.14 -2.60 -7.81
N PRO A 347 -21.97 -3.66 -7.80
CA PRO A 347 -22.45 -4.27 -6.56
C PRO A 347 -21.32 -4.75 -5.65
N MET A 348 -20.22 -5.28 -6.22
CA MET A 348 -19.06 -5.71 -5.44
C MET A 348 -18.36 -4.55 -4.74
N LEU A 349 -18.20 -3.41 -5.42
CA LEU A 349 -17.61 -2.21 -4.82
C LEU A 349 -18.49 -1.65 -3.70
N VAL A 350 -19.82 -1.54 -3.93
CA VAL A 350 -20.74 -1.06 -2.90
C VAL A 350 -20.69 -1.96 -1.66
N THR A 351 -20.86 -3.27 -1.84
CA THR A 351 -20.84 -4.21 -0.72
C THR A 351 -19.47 -4.26 -0.03
N GLY A 352 -18.38 -4.18 -0.79
CA GLY A 352 -17.03 -4.17 -0.27
C GLY A 352 -16.75 -2.92 0.59
N PHE A 353 -17.09 -1.73 0.09
CA PHE A 353 -16.89 -0.51 0.86
C PHE A 353 -17.82 -0.39 2.06
N VAL A 354 -19.08 -0.84 1.96
CA VAL A 354 -20.00 -0.93 3.11
C VAL A 354 -19.44 -1.91 4.16
N SER A 355 -18.92 -3.05 3.74
CA SER A 355 -18.30 -4.03 4.65
C SER A 355 -17.10 -3.40 5.39
N LEU A 356 -16.23 -2.66 4.68
CA LEU A 356 -15.11 -1.94 5.29
C LEU A 356 -15.61 -0.88 6.30
N ALA A 357 -16.61 -0.07 5.93
CA ALA A 357 -17.16 0.95 6.82
C ALA A 357 -17.75 0.34 8.10
N VAL A 358 -18.57 -0.73 7.95
CA VAL A 358 -19.15 -1.44 9.09
C VAL A 358 -18.08 -2.09 9.95
N ALA A 359 -17.03 -2.66 9.34
CA ALA A 359 -15.90 -3.26 10.06
C ALA A 359 -15.17 -2.22 10.94
N GLN A 360 -14.92 -1.02 10.41
CA GLN A 360 -14.28 0.06 11.17
C GLN A 360 -15.16 0.54 12.34
N LEU A 361 -16.47 0.73 12.11
CA LEU A 361 -17.41 1.12 13.16
C LEU A 361 -17.57 0.03 14.22
N TRP A 362 -17.55 -1.25 13.83
CA TRP A 362 -17.60 -2.36 14.77
C TRP A 362 -16.30 -2.45 15.59
N LEU A 363 -15.14 -2.30 14.95
CA LEU A 363 -13.86 -2.26 15.65
C LEU A 363 -13.80 -1.12 16.68
N ARG A 364 -14.35 0.06 16.34
CA ARG A 364 -14.50 1.19 17.25
C ARG A 364 -15.37 0.85 18.47
N ALA A 365 -16.42 0.04 18.30
CA ALA A 365 -17.32 -0.34 19.38
C ALA A 365 -16.71 -1.38 20.34
N VAL A 366 -15.60 -2.03 19.98
CA VAL A 366 -14.88 -2.93 20.88
C VAL A 366 -14.08 -2.09 21.90
N PRO A 367 -14.30 -2.24 23.22
CA PRO A 367 -13.61 -1.48 24.24
C PRO A 367 -12.08 -1.56 24.10
N ILE A 368 -11.38 -0.48 24.49
CA ILE A 368 -9.92 -0.41 24.33
C ILE A 368 -9.17 -1.36 25.27
N ASP A 369 -9.75 -1.66 26.41
CA ASP A 369 -9.24 -2.59 27.43
C ASP A 369 -9.45 -4.07 27.05
N GLU A 370 -10.28 -4.33 26.04
CA GLU A 370 -10.49 -5.69 25.53
C GLU A 370 -9.30 -6.12 24.66
N THR A 371 -8.47 -6.99 25.21
CA THR A 371 -7.25 -7.51 24.56
C THR A 371 -7.44 -8.87 23.89
N GLY A 372 -8.62 -9.49 24.06
CA GLY A 372 -8.97 -10.79 23.50
C GLY A 372 -9.14 -10.74 21.98
N LEU A 373 -8.79 -11.84 21.29
CA LEU A 373 -8.96 -11.94 19.85
C LEU A 373 -10.44 -12.13 19.45
N VAL A 374 -11.24 -12.81 20.29
CA VAL A 374 -12.62 -13.19 19.94
C VAL A 374 -13.51 -12.00 19.61
N PRO A 375 -13.55 -10.90 20.39
CA PRO A 375 -14.34 -9.72 20.05
C PRO A 375 -13.89 -9.03 18.75
N LEU A 376 -12.63 -9.22 18.35
CA LEU A 376 -12.07 -8.66 17.13
C LEU A 376 -12.35 -9.52 15.89
N LEU A 377 -12.69 -10.81 16.03
CA LEU A 377 -12.87 -11.70 14.87
C LEU A 377 -13.91 -11.19 13.88
N GLY A 378 -15.06 -10.75 14.36
CA GLY A 378 -16.14 -10.23 13.50
C GLY A 378 -15.68 -9.07 12.60
N PRO A 379 -15.22 -7.96 13.18
CA PRO A 379 -14.76 -6.82 12.38
C PRO A 379 -13.53 -7.16 11.51
N LEU A 380 -12.60 -8.02 11.94
CA LEU A 380 -11.44 -8.41 11.13
C LEU A 380 -11.85 -9.24 9.91
N VAL A 381 -12.75 -10.22 10.09
CA VAL A 381 -13.28 -11.02 8.98
C VAL A 381 -14.02 -10.14 7.98
N LEU A 382 -14.87 -9.25 8.47
CA LEU A 382 -15.65 -8.35 7.63
C LEU A 382 -14.72 -7.37 6.86
N ASN A 383 -13.64 -6.91 7.50
CA ASN A 383 -12.62 -6.07 6.87
C ASN A 383 -11.91 -6.82 5.73
N GLY A 384 -11.45 -8.06 5.97
CA GLY A 384 -10.79 -8.89 4.95
C GLY A 384 -11.70 -9.23 3.76
N VAL A 385 -12.97 -9.54 4.00
CA VAL A 385 -13.98 -9.76 2.96
C VAL A 385 -14.21 -8.49 2.15
N GLY A 386 -14.41 -7.35 2.85
CA GLY A 386 -14.60 -6.05 2.22
C GLY A 386 -13.44 -5.64 1.33
N PHE A 387 -12.22 -5.78 1.82
CA PHE A 387 -10.99 -5.53 1.06
C PHE A 387 -10.90 -6.43 -0.19
N GLY A 388 -11.15 -7.72 -0.06
CA GLY A 388 -11.15 -8.66 -1.19
C GLY A 388 -12.15 -8.27 -2.28
N LEU A 389 -13.38 -7.89 -1.91
CA LEU A 389 -14.41 -7.42 -2.85
C LEU A 389 -13.97 -6.15 -3.60
N VAL A 390 -13.40 -5.18 -2.88
CA VAL A 390 -12.92 -3.91 -3.47
C VAL A 390 -11.77 -4.17 -4.43
N VAL A 391 -10.74 -4.90 -4.02
CA VAL A 391 -9.55 -5.14 -4.86
C VAL A 391 -9.91 -5.90 -6.13
N ALA A 392 -10.79 -6.90 -6.05
CA ALA A 392 -11.24 -7.68 -7.20
C ALA A 392 -12.01 -6.83 -8.22
N ALA A 393 -12.77 -5.84 -7.77
CA ALA A 393 -13.70 -5.09 -8.63
C ALA A 393 -13.16 -3.73 -9.10
N LEU A 394 -12.25 -3.10 -8.34
CA LEU A 394 -11.83 -1.72 -8.56
C LEU A 394 -11.17 -1.48 -9.93
N THR A 395 -10.19 -2.31 -10.28
CA THR A 395 -9.51 -2.21 -11.58
C THR A 395 -10.47 -2.51 -12.73
N ALA A 396 -11.36 -3.49 -12.57
CA ALA A 396 -12.37 -3.82 -13.57
C ALA A 396 -13.34 -2.65 -13.80
N ALA A 397 -13.77 -1.95 -12.74
CA ALA A 397 -14.63 -0.77 -12.85
C ALA A 397 -13.97 0.35 -13.67
N ALA A 398 -12.68 0.63 -13.44
CA ALA A 398 -11.94 1.67 -14.14
C ALA A 398 -11.68 1.31 -15.63
N VAL A 399 -11.29 0.06 -15.89
CA VAL A 399 -10.93 -0.40 -17.23
C VAL A 399 -12.15 -0.53 -18.15
N ASN A 400 -13.29 -0.95 -17.62
CA ASN A 400 -14.52 -1.16 -18.41
C ASN A 400 -15.18 0.13 -18.95
N VAL A 401 -14.75 1.30 -18.46
CA VAL A 401 -15.35 2.60 -18.86
C VAL A 401 -14.49 3.40 -19.84
N VAL A 402 -13.34 2.85 -20.26
CA VAL A 402 -12.43 3.50 -21.19
C VAL A 402 -12.34 2.73 -22.51
N PRO A 403 -11.94 3.39 -23.63
CA PRO A 403 -11.69 2.70 -24.90
C PRO A 403 -10.62 1.60 -24.76
N PRO A 404 -10.71 0.51 -25.55
CA PRO A 404 -9.75 -0.60 -25.50
C PRO A 404 -8.28 -0.19 -25.67
N THR A 405 -8.01 0.87 -26.42
CA THR A 405 -6.66 1.43 -26.64
C THR A 405 -6.07 2.08 -25.39
N LEU A 406 -6.88 2.45 -24.39
CA LEU A 406 -6.48 3.12 -23.17
C LEU A 406 -6.55 2.23 -21.92
N THR A 407 -6.91 0.95 -22.05
CA THR A 407 -7.10 0.04 -20.90
C THR A 407 -5.83 -0.14 -20.08
N GLY A 408 -4.67 -0.23 -20.72
CA GLY A 408 -3.38 -0.32 -20.04
C GLY A 408 -3.07 0.94 -19.20
N MET A 409 -3.31 2.12 -19.78
CA MET A 409 -3.14 3.40 -19.10
C MET A 409 -4.13 3.55 -17.94
N ALA A 410 -5.39 3.19 -18.15
CA ALA A 410 -6.41 3.24 -17.09
C ALA A 410 -6.07 2.33 -15.91
N SER A 411 -5.57 1.12 -16.17
CA SER A 411 -5.11 0.20 -15.13
C SER A 411 -3.92 0.77 -14.35
N ALA A 412 -2.91 1.30 -15.05
CA ALA A 412 -1.73 1.91 -14.43
C ALA A 412 -2.11 3.15 -13.59
N THR A 413 -2.97 4.02 -14.12
CA THR A 413 -3.51 5.18 -13.38
C THR A 413 -4.27 4.75 -12.13
N THR A 414 -5.13 3.74 -12.24
CA THR A 414 -5.89 3.21 -11.09
C THR A 414 -4.96 2.67 -10.01
N SER A 415 -3.87 2.00 -10.40
CA SER A 415 -2.88 1.51 -9.44
C SER A 415 -2.16 2.67 -8.74
N LEU A 416 -1.73 3.69 -9.48
CA LEU A 416 -1.09 4.87 -8.91
C LEU A 416 -1.98 5.57 -7.88
N VAL A 417 -3.23 5.90 -8.26
CA VAL A 417 -4.14 6.62 -7.36
C VAL A 417 -4.54 5.76 -6.15
N ARG A 418 -4.62 4.45 -6.31
CA ARG A 418 -4.81 3.49 -5.21
C ARG A 418 -3.64 3.57 -4.22
N ASP A 419 -2.41 3.55 -4.71
CA ASP A 419 -1.21 3.58 -3.89
C ASP A 419 -1.03 4.94 -3.19
N LEU A 420 -1.46 6.05 -3.83
CA LEU A 420 -1.59 7.36 -3.18
C LEU A 420 -2.58 7.32 -2.01
N GLY A 421 -3.74 6.67 -2.20
CA GLY A 421 -4.72 6.48 -1.12
C GLY A 421 -4.13 5.70 0.05
N GLN A 422 -3.37 4.65 -0.21
CA GLN A 422 -2.68 3.87 0.83
C GLN A 422 -1.70 4.72 1.64
N THR A 423 -0.92 5.56 0.98
CA THR A 423 0.03 6.47 1.63
C THR A 423 -0.65 7.53 2.49
N LEU A 424 -1.76 8.10 2.03
CA LEU A 424 -2.51 9.10 2.78
C LEU A 424 -3.22 8.54 4.02
N GLY A 425 -3.47 7.23 4.06
CA GLY A 425 -4.18 6.57 5.16
C GLY A 425 -3.49 6.75 6.52
N PRO A 426 -2.30 6.19 6.72
CA PRO A 426 -1.55 6.33 7.97
C PRO A 426 -1.27 7.79 8.33
N ALA A 427 -0.87 8.62 7.35
CA ALA A 427 -0.55 10.02 7.57
C ALA A 427 -1.73 10.82 8.16
N ILE A 428 -2.90 10.77 7.50
CA ILE A 428 -4.06 11.56 7.92
C ILE A 428 -4.67 10.99 9.20
N VAL A 429 -4.83 9.66 9.29
CA VAL A 429 -5.38 9.02 10.49
C VAL A 429 -4.48 9.26 11.70
N GLY A 430 -3.17 9.11 11.54
CA GLY A 430 -2.18 9.41 12.58
C GLY A 430 -2.24 10.86 13.01
N ALA A 431 -2.27 11.81 12.06
CA ALA A 431 -2.35 13.24 12.36
C ALA A 431 -3.62 13.62 13.14
N VAL A 432 -4.78 13.12 12.70
CA VAL A 432 -6.07 13.38 13.36
C VAL A 432 -6.08 12.75 14.76
N ALA A 433 -5.70 11.49 14.89
CA ALA A 433 -5.70 10.78 16.16
C ALA A 433 -4.75 11.42 17.18
N LEU A 434 -3.52 11.76 16.77
CA LEU A 434 -2.54 12.41 17.65
C LEU A 434 -2.95 13.83 18.02
N GLY A 435 -3.49 14.61 17.09
CA GLY A 435 -3.98 15.95 17.37
C GLY A 435 -5.11 15.96 18.40
N MET A 436 -6.06 15.03 18.29
CA MET A 436 -7.17 14.87 19.23
C MET A 436 -6.67 14.38 20.61
N ALA A 437 -5.75 13.39 20.61
CA ALA A 437 -5.15 12.89 21.85
C ALA A 437 -4.34 13.99 22.58
N THR A 438 -3.58 14.80 21.85
CA THR A 438 -2.84 15.95 22.42
C THR A 438 -3.78 16.96 23.05
N SER A 439 -4.87 17.32 22.35
CA SER A 439 -5.86 18.27 22.86
C SER A 439 -6.52 17.77 24.15
N GLN A 440 -6.90 16.49 24.18
CA GLN A 440 -7.53 15.88 25.36
C GLN A 440 -6.54 15.78 26.53
N LEU A 441 -5.28 15.40 26.28
CA LEU A 441 -4.25 15.34 27.33
C LEU A 441 -3.93 16.70 27.90
N THR A 442 -3.83 17.74 27.07
CA THR A 442 -3.54 19.10 27.54
C THR A 442 -4.63 19.57 28.53
N GLY A 443 -5.90 19.24 28.29
CA GLY A 443 -6.99 19.48 29.24
C GLY A 443 -6.93 18.58 30.47
N GLY A 444 -6.74 17.27 30.28
CA GLY A 444 -6.79 16.27 31.35
C GLY A 444 -5.61 16.33 32.33
N LEU A 445 -4.44 16.80 31.91
CA LEU A 445 -3.28 16.97 32.78
C LEU A 445 -3.54 18.01 33.92
N ALA A 446 -4.40 18.99 33.67
CA ALA A 446 -4.80 19.96 34.68
C ALA A 446 -5.62 19.32 35.83
N ASP A 447 -6.42 18.29 35.48
CA ASP A 447 -7.32 17.58 36.39
C ASP A 447 -6.67 16.34 37.06
N ALA A 448 -5.47 15.99 36.63
CA ALA A 448 -4.78 14.76 37.06
C ALA A 448 -4.16 14.82 38.48
N GLY A 449 -4.36 15.93 39.23
CA GLY A 449 -3.88 16.09 40.57
C GLY A 449 -2.34 16.03 40.71
N LEU A 450 -1.64 16.45 39.65
CA LEU A 450 -0.17 16.44 39.59
C LEU A 450 0.43 17.59 40.43
N THR A 451 1.55 17.34 41.05
CA THR A 451 2.36 18.42 41.62
C THR A 451 2.92 19.30 40.49
N PRO A 452 3.30 20.58 40.78
CA PRO A 452 3.88 21.46 39.74
C PRO A 452 5.11 20.86 39.05
N LYS A 453 5.92 20.07 39.78
CA LYS A 453 7.08 19.36 39.20
C LYS A 453 6.66 18.23 38.27
N GLU A 454 5.70 17.40 38.67
CA GLU A 454 5.15 16.31 37.88
C GLU A 454 4.47 16.83 36.60
N HIS A 455 3.70 17.92 36.73
CA HIS A 455 3.07 18.58 35.57
C HIS A 455 4.12 19.13 34.60
N GLY A 456 5.20 19.74 35.10
CA GLY A 456 6.30 20.22 34.27
C GLY A 456 6.97 19.08 33.48
N ILE A 457 7.23 17.93 34.13
CA ILE A 457 7.80 16.74 33.46
C ILE A 457 6.83 16.21 32.37
N ALA A 458 5.55 16.01 32.73
CA ALA A 458 4.55 15.49 31.80
C ALA A 458 4.36 16.42 30.58
N SER A 459 4.30 17.73 30.81
CA SER A 459 4.18 18.73 29.76
C SER A 459 5.41 18.78 28.84
N ALA A 460 6.62 18.64 29.39
CA ALA A 460 7.84 18.59 28.59
C ALA A 460 7.86 17.36 27.68
N VAL A 461 7.58 16.16 28.20
CA VAL A 461 7.51 14.93 27.40
C VAL A 461 6.40 15.00 26.34
N LEU A 462 5.23 15.54 26.70
CA LEU A 462 4.13 15.73 25.76
C LEU A 462 4.50 16.69 24.62
N HIS A 463 5.24 17.76 24.94
CA HIS A 463 5.67 18.74 23.96
C HIS A 463 6.76 18.19 23.02
N GLU A 464 7.71 17.41 23.53
CA GLU A 464 8.83 16.88 22.74
C GLU A 464 8.46 15.65 21.92
N GLY A 465 7.71 14.72 22.51
CA GLY A 465 7.42 13.41 21.90
C GLY A 465 5.94 13.10 21.63
N GLY A 466 5.04 14.00 22.04
CA GLY A 466 3.59 13.84 21.86
C GLY A 466 2.94 12.81 22.78
N PRO A 467 1.64 12.51 22.56
CA PRO A 467 0.85 11.61 23.41
C PRO A 467 1.41 10.20 23.55
N ILE A 468 1.96 9.65 22.45
CA ILE A 468 2.53 8.29 22.44
C ILE A 468 3.79 8.25 23.33
N ALA A 469 4.68 9.22 23.20
CA ALA A 469 5.87 9.27 24.04
C ALA A 469 5.51 9.40 25.54
N LEU A 470 4.51 10.23 25.88
CA LEU A 470 4.05 10.34 27.25
C LEU A 470 3.41 9.04 27.77
N HIS A 471 2.72 8.29 26.92
CA HIS A 471 2.11 7.00 27.28
C HIS A 471 3.15 5.90 27.55
N THR A 472 4.28 5.94 26.84
CA THR A 472 5.29 4.86 26.87
C THR A 472 6.55 5.21 27.64
N ALA A 473 6.72 6.48 28.05
CA ALA A 473 7.87 6.92 28.84
C ALA A 473 7.89 6.27 30.23
N ASP A 474 9.07 5.80 30.62
CA ASP A 474 9.30 5.37 32.00
C ASP A 474 9.60 6.57 32.88
N LEU A 475 8.55 7.12 33.51
CA LEU A 475 8.61 8.24 34.43
C LEU A 475 8.49 7.77 35.89
N GLY A 476 8.74 6.48 36.14
CA GLY A 476 8.62 5.88 37.47
C GLY A 476 7.18 5.97 38.03
N PRO A 477 6.96 6.40 39.26
CA PRO A 477 5.62 6.47 39.85
C PRO A 477 4.64 7.40 39.11
N LEU A 478 5.16 8.37 38.35
CA LEU A 478 4.36 9.28 37.56
C LEU A 478 3.69 8.57 36.37
N SER A 479 4.34 7.57 35.78
CA SER A 479 3.75 6.76 34.70
C SER A 479 2.43 6.12 35.14
N ALA A 480 2.36 5.57 36.35
CA ALA A 480 1.15 4.94 36.88
C ALA A 480 0.00 5.95 37.06
N LYS A 481 0.32 7.20 37.44
CA LYS A 481 -0.67 8.29 37.57
C LYS A 481 -1.18 8.74 36.18
N LEU A 482 -0.30 8.78 35.19
CA LEU A 482 -0.61 9.28 33.86
C LEU A 482 -1.28 8.22 32.98
N ALA A 483 -1.05 6.93 33.21
CA ALA A 483 -1.55 5.83 32.39
C ALA A 483 -3.04 5.91 32.05
N PRO A 484 -3.97 6.16 33.00
CA PRO A 484 -5.40 6.29 32.66
C PRO A 484 -5.67 7.42 31.67
N TYR A 485 -5.06 8.58 31.87
CA TYR A 485 -5.26 9.77 31.04
C TYR A 485 -4.66 9.60 29.64
N THR A 486 -3.47 9.02 29.55
CA THR A 486 -2.80 8.78 28.26
C THR A 486 -3.50 7.69 27.47
N THR A 487 -3.94 6.60 28.11
CA THR A 487 -4.70 5.52 27.47
C THR A 487 -6.04 6.06 26.96
N ASP A 488 -6.78 6.80 27.76
CA ASP A 488 -8.08 7.36 27.37
C ASP A 488 -7.93 8.35 26.22
N ALA A 489 -6.95 9.25 26.27
CA ALA A 489 -6.71 10.21 25.21
C ALA A 489 -6.31 9.55 23.88
N LEU A 490 -5.43 8.57 23.91
CA LEU A 490 -5.05 7.80 22.72
C LEU A 490 -6.23 6.97 22.19
N ALA A 491 -6.97 6.30 23.08
CA ALA A 491 -8.16 5.55 22.71
C ALA A 491 -9.20 6.43 22.04
N HIS A 492 -9.42 7.65 22.58
CA HIS A 492 -10.32 8.63 21.99
C HIS A 492 -9.83 9.09 20.61
N GLY A 493 -8.56 9.46 20.48
CA GLY A 493 -7.95 9.90 19.22
C GLY A 493 -8.08 8.84 18.12
N TYR A 494 -7.64 7.62 18.37
CA TYR A 494 -7.68 6.51 17.41
C TYR A 494 -9.10 6.00 17.15
N SER A 495 -10.00 6.05 18.15
CA SER A 495 -11.43 5.77 17.94
C SER A 495 -12.07 6.75 16.93
N ASN A 496 -11.65 8.01 16.91
CA ASN A 496 -12.08 8.98 15.90
C ASN A 496 -11.40 8.76 14.55
N GLY A 497 -10.18 8.24 14.52
CA GLY A 497 -9.54 7.74 13.31
C GLY A 497 -10.37 6.67 12.59
N LEU A 498 -10.96 5.73 13.35
CA LEU A 498 -11.88 4.72 12.80
C LEU A 498 -13.20 5.33 12.25
N ILE A 499 -13.69 6.42 12.83
CA ILE A 499 -14.84 7.15 12.25
C ILE A 499 -14.46 7.76 10.91
N LEU A 500 -13.29 8.39 10.82
CA LEU A 500 -12.81 9.01 9.60
C LEU A 500 -12.66 7.98 8.47
N THR A 501 -12.06 6.82 8.77
CA THR A 501 -11.89 5.73 7.79
C THR A 501 -13.22 5.11 7.39
N ALA A 502 -14.16 4.95 8.31
CA ALA A 502 -15.52 4.49 8.03
C ALA A 502 -16.30 5.49 7.15
N ALA A 503 -16.19 6.79 7.43
CA ALA A 503 -16.80 7.84 6.62
C ALA A 503 -16.22 7.85 5.19
N ALA A 504 -14.91 7.68 5.04
CA ALA A 504 -14.24 7.55 3.74
C ALA A 504 -14.76 6.33 2.97
N CYS A 505 -14.82 5.15 3.59
CA CYS A 505 -15.37 3.95 2.97
C CYS A 505 -16.85 4.13 2.59
N THR A 506 -17.65 4.81 3.43
CA THR A 506 -19.05 5.12 3.13
C THR A 506 -19.16 6.05 1.92
N ALA A 507 -18.32 7.08 1.84
CA ALA A 507 -18.28 7.98 0.68
C ALA A 507 -17.90 7.21 -0.60
N ALA A 508 -16.91 6.31 -0.53
CA ALA A 508 -16.56 5.44 -1.66
C ALA A 508 -17.72 4.52 -2.07
N ALA A 509 -18.48 3.97 -1.11
CA ALA A 509 -19.67 3.16 -1.41
C ALA A 509 -20.76 3.97 -2.12
N VAL A 510 -21.00 5.22 -1.70
CA VAL A 510 -21.96 6.12 -2.37
C VAL A 510 -21.50 6.45 -3.79
N ILE A 511 -20.20 6.77 -3.98
CA ILE A 511 -19.65 7.01 -5.32
C ILE A 511 -19.83 5.76 -6.21
N ALA A 512 -19.57 4.56 -5.67
CA ALA A 512 -19.77 3.30 -6.39
C ALA A 512 -21.23 3.12 -6.83
N ALA A 513 -22.17 3.36 -5.92
CA ALA A 513 -23.60 3.21 -6.20
C ALA A 513 -24.10 4.19 -7.27
N VAL A 514 -23.61 5.44 -7.25
CA VAL A 514 -24.06 6.51 -8.17
C VAL A 514 -23.43 6.34 -9.56
N PHE A 515 -22.10 6.10 -9.65
CA PHE A 515 -21.39 6.19 -10.92
C PHE A 515 -21.12 4.84 -11.60
N VAL A 516 -20.96 3.74 -10.82
CA VAL A 516 -20.75 2.41 -11.40
C VAL A 516 -22.07 1.67 -11.55
N GLY A 517 -23.03 1.92 -10.66
CA GLY A 517 -24.40 1.40 -10.71
C GLY A 517 -24.51 -0.10 -10.46
N PHE A 518 -25.74 -0.59 -10.38
CA PHE A 518 -26.10 -1.99 -10.12
C PHE A 518 -26.38 -2.77 -11.40
N ARG A 519 -25.98 -2.28 -12.59
CA ARG A 519 -26.23 -2.99 -13.85
C ARG A 519 -25.35 -4.22 -13.92
N PRO A 520 -25.91 -5.44 -14.06
CA PRO A 520 -25.13 -6.61 -14.36
C PRO A 520 -24.41 -6.35 -15.68
N SER A 521 -23.20 -6.89 -15.83
CA SER A 521 -22.46 -6.86 -17.08
C SER A 521 -23.21 -7.67 -18.15
N SER A 522 -24.24 -7.08 -18.74
CA SER A 522 -24.79 -7.60 -19.98
C SER A 522 -23.67 -7.42 -21.02
N THR A 523 -23.08 -8.54 -21.46
CA THR A 523 -22.39 -8.64 -22.73
C THR A 523 -23.22 -7.91 -23.77
N ARG A 524 -22.86 -6.66 -24.12
CA ARG A 524 -23.34 -6.07 -25.36
C ARG A 524 -22.71 -6.93 -26.45
N PRO A 525 -23.52 -7.65 -27.25
CA PRO A 525 -23.03 -8.10 -28.56
C PRO A 525 -22.60 -6.82 -29.27
N ALA A 526 -21.41 -6.83 -29.85
CA ALA A 526 -21.02 -5.83 -30.82
C ALA A 526 -22.15 -5.78 -31.85
N GLU A 527 -22.95 -4.72 -31.84
CA GLU A 527 -23.85 -4.41 -32.93
C GLU A 527 -22.94 -4.33 -34.16
N ALA A 528 -23.13 -5.31 -35.05
CA ALA A 528 -22.55 -5.35 -36.36
C ALA A 528 -22.74 -3.96 -36.98
N ALA A 529 -21.63 -3.27 -37.21
CA ALA A 529 -21.61 -2.11 -38.06
C ALA A 529 -22.22 -2.56 -39.39
N GLY A 530 -23.41 -2.06 -39.67
CA GLY A 530 -24.13 -2.35 -40.91
C GLY A 530 -23.23 -2.07 -42.09
N SER A 531 -23.04 -3.09 -42.90
CA SER A 531 -22.54 -2.97 -44.27
C SER A 531 -23.49 -2.03 -45.02
N PRO A 532 -23.03 -0.92 -45.59
CA PRO A 532 -23.84 -0.23 -46.60
C PRO A 532 -23.88 -1.07 -47.87
N ALA A 533 -25.08 -1.32 -48.34
CA ALA A 533 -25.37 -1.89 -49.65
C ALA A 533 -24.97 -0.94 -50.80
#